data_d4866952bcb9a8939e374f8f31b49302
#
_entry.id   d4866952bcb9a8939e374f8f31b49302
#
_cell.length_a   1.000
_cell.length_b   1.000
_cell.length_c   1.000
_cell.angle_alpha   90.00
_cell.angle_beta   90.00
_cell.angle_gamma   90.00
#
_symmetry.space_group_name_H-M   'P 1'
#
loop_
_entity.id
_entity.type
_entity.pdbx_description
1 polymer ?
#
loop_
_entity_poly.entity_id
_entity_poly.type
_entity_poly.pdbx_seq_one_letter_code
_entity_poly.pdbx_strand_id
1 'polypeptide(L)'
;MKKMLVTGGTVFVSKYLAEYFAKKDFEVFVLNRNTRPQPENTRLIQADRDNIGTALRGQSFDIVIDTGYAEKDVRNLLTAFDSPELCGSQKYIFISSSAVYPETLPQPFKESAKTGRNKIWGDYGTNKIQAEEYLLSQKKDSYIIRPPYLYGPMNNVYREAFVFECAQKARTFYMPKDGSLKLQFFYIEDLCKVIETIIEKNVQNHIINVGNEECTSALDWVKTCYEVAGSPLSIKNVDGNIGQRNYFPFYDYEYKLDVTLQKELLPKTQGLMEGLAKSYEWYKKNQDAVSKKNFIAYIDKEIAK
;
A
#
# COMPACT_ATOMS: atom_id res chain seq x y z
N MET A 1 -5.12 -8.60 26.50
CA MET A 1 -4.49 -8.18 25.25
C MET A 1 -5.42 -8.56 24.11
N LYS A 2 -5.74 -7.63 23.22
CA LYS A 2 -6.63 -7.92 22.07
C LYS A 2 -5.90 -8.76 21.04
N LYS A 3 -6.60 -9.75 20.47
CA LYS A 3 -6.06 -10.60 19.40
C LYS A 3 -6.31 -9.97 18.03
N MET A 4 -5.26 -9.87 17.24
CA MET A 4 -5.31 -9.30 15.89
C MET A 4 -4.81 -10.32 14.86
N LEU A 5 -5.57 -10.53 13.79
CA LEU A 5 -5.14 -11.29 12.63
C LEU A 5 -4.74 -10.32 11.51
N VAL A 6 -3.53 -10.46 10.96
CA VAL A 6 -3.07 -9.77 9.76
C VAL A 6 -2.84 -10.80 8.66
N THR A 7 -3.56 -10.71 7.55
CA THR A 7 -3.33 -11.62 6.43
C THR A 7 -2.05 -11.24 5.67
N GLY A 8 -1.22 -12.21 5.31
CA GLY A 8 0.11 -12.00 4.73
C GLY A 8 1.18 -11.84 5.81
N GLY A 9 1.55 -10.64 6.16
CA GLY A 9 2.50 -10.32 7.24
C GLY A 9 3.98 -10.42 6.86
N THR A 10 4.36 -10.76 5.64
CA THR A 10 5.78 -10.98 5.28
C THR A 10 6.35 -9.98 4.29
N VAL A 11 5.52 -9.11 3.69
CA VAL A 11 5.93 -8.14 2.67
C VAL A 11 5.24 -6.81 2.91
N PHE A 12 5.99 -5.73 2.81
CA PHE A 12 5.60 -4.32 2.86
C PHE A 12 4.39 -4.02 3.79
N VAL A 13 3.22 -3.71 3.21
CA VAL A 13 2.05 -3.21 3.98
C VAL A 13 1.68 -4.17 5.11
N SER A 14 1.50 -5.44 4.80
CA SER A 14 1.10 -6.43 5.81
C SER A 14 2.20 -6.71 6.83
N LYS A 15 3.48 -6.67 6.43
CA LYS A 15 4.61 -6.82 7.35
C LYS A 15 4.72 -5.63 8.30
N TYR A 16 4.64 -4.42 7.74
CA TYR A 16 4.73 -3.19 8.54
C TYR A 16 3.58 -3.10 9.55
N LEU A 17 2.35 -3.41 9.12
CA LEU A 17 1.18 -3.47 10.00
C LEU A 17 1.38 -4.49 11.14
N ALA A 18 1.82 -5.71 10.81
CA ALA A 18 2.04 -6.75 11.80
C ALA A 18 3.09 -6.33 12.85
N GLU A 19 4.24 -5.78 12.42
CA GLU A 19 5.30 -5.32 13.32
C GLU A 19 4.91 -4.07 14.12
N TYR A 20 4.12 -3.16 13.51
CA TYR A 20 3.63 -1.97 14.21
C TYR A 20 2.74 -2.33 15.38
N PHE A 21 1.75 -3.20 15.16
CA PHE A 21 0.81 -3.59 16.21
C PHE A 21 1.42 -4.59 17.19
N ALA A 22 2.37 -5.43 16.79
CA ALA A 22 3.09 -6.32 17.70
C ALA A 22 3.99 -5.56 18.71
N LYS A 23 4.35 -4.31 18.43
CA LYS A 23 5.06 -3.42 19.37
C LYS A 23 4.14 -2.69 20.33
N LYS A 24 2.83 -2.89 20.19
CA LYS A 24 1.78 -2.33 21.03
C LYS A 24 1.08 -3.46 21.81
N ASP A 25 0.04 -3.16 22.57
CA ASP A 25 -0.67 -4.12 23.40
C ASP A 25 -1.62 -5.05 22.61
N PHE A 26 -1.12 -5.62 21.47
CA PHE A 26 -1.84 -6.59 20.66
C PHE A 26 -1.10 -7.93 20.60
N GLU A 27 -1.84 -9.03 20.68
CA GLU A 27 -1.36 -10.35 20.32
C GLU A 27 -1.59 -10.55 18.81
N VAL A 28 -0.53 -10.34 18.01
CA VAL A 28 -0.64 -10.33 16.55
C VAL A 28 -0.37 -11.71 15.97
N PHE A 29 -1.32 -12.20 15.20
CA PHE A 29 -1.22 -13.39 14.38
C PHE A 29 -1.06 -12.99 12.91
N VAL A 30 -0.21 -13.72 12.19
CA VAL A 30 -0.05 -13.54 10.74
C VAL A 30 -0.43 -14.83 10.01
N LEU A 31 -1.26 -14.73 8.96
CA LEU A 31 -1.68 -15.88 8.17
C LEU A 31 -0.96 -15.88 6.83
N ASN A 32 -0.05 -16.84 6.62
CA ASN A 32 0.69 -16.97 5.37
C ASN A 32 1.28 -18.38 5.20
N ARG A 33 1.89 -18.65 4.04
CA ARG A 33 2.47 -19.95 3.65
C ARG A 33 3.81 -20.28 4.31
N ASN A 34 4.35 -19.42 5.17
CA ASN A 34 5.67 -19.60 5.80
C ASN A 34 6.84 -19.74 4.81
N THR A 35 6.78 -19.01 3.70
CA THR A 35 7.83 -19.03 2.66
C THR A 35 8.88 -17.91 2.83
N ARG A 36 8.73 -17.08 3.85
CA ARG A 36 9.62 -15.96 4.18
C ARG A 36 9.74 -15.81 5.70
N PRO A 37 10.80 -15.14 6.20
CA PRO A 37 10.92 -14.83 7.62
C PRO A 37 9.68 -14.10 8.14
N GLN A 38 9.21 -14.52 9.31
CA GLN A 38 8.03 -13.93 9.93
C GLN A 38 8.37 -12.58 10.58
N PRO A 39 7.40 -11.67 10.72
CA PRO A 39 7.57 -10.43 11.48
C PRO A 39 7.92 -10.73 12.94
N GLU A 40 8.71 -9.86 13.54
CA GLU A 40 9.09 -9.98 14.95
C GLU A 40 7.85 -9.89 15.87
N ASN A 41 7.88 -10.65 16.96
CA ASN A 41 6.83 -10.68 18.00
C ASN A 41 5.43 -11.02 17.48
N THR A 42 5.34 -11.79 16.40
CA THR A 42 4.06 -12.28 15.85
C THR A 42 3.95 -13.80 15.96
N ARG A 43 2.71 -14.31 15.90
CA ARG A 43 2.43 -15.75 15.86
C ARG A 43 1.98 -16.15 14.44
N LEU A 44 2.60 -17.17 13.90
CA LEU A 44 2.26 -17.71 12.59
C LEU A 44 1.02 -18.62 12.67
N ILE A 45 0.05 -18.38 11.79
CA ILE A 45 -0.94 -19.34 11.35
C ILE A 45 -0.55 -19.74 9.93
N GLN A 46 0.05 -20.92 9.79
CA GLN A 46 0.52 -21.38 8.49
C GLN A 46 -0.66 -21.90 7.66
N ALA A 47 -0.98 -21.22 6.58
CA ALA A 47 -2.00 -21.62 5.63
C ALA A 47 -1.76 -20.96 4.26
N ASP A 48 -2.22 -21.63 3.21
CA ASP A 48 -2.35 -21.00 1.89
C ASP A 48 -3.67 -20.24 1.80
N ARG A 49 -3.65 -19.00 1.34
CA ARG A 49 -4.85 -18.20 1.19
C ARG A 49 -5.87 -18.79 0.22
N ASP A 50 -5.38 -19.52 -0.79
CA ASP A 50 -6.25 -20.24 -1.72
C ASP A 50 -6.89 -21.50 -1.11
N ASN A 51 -6.33 -22.00 0.01
CA ASN A 51 -6.84 -23.15 0.77
C ASN A 51 -6.47 -23.04 2.25
N ILE A 52 -7.22 -22.22 3.00
CA ILE A 52 -6.98 -22.03 4.44
C ILE A 52 -7.37 -23.28 5.24
N GLY A 53 -8.30 -24.06 4.74
CA GLY A 53 -8.74 -25.30 5.38
C GLY A 53 -9.32 -25.05 6.77
N THR A 54 -8.81 -25.78 7.76
CA THR A 54 -9.26 -25.69 9.17
C THR A 54 -8.37 -24.80 10.04
N ALA A 55 -7.41 -24.07 9.46
CA ALA A 55 -6.39 -23.34 10.23
C ALA A 55 -6.98 -22.22 11.14
N LEU A 56 -8.17 -21.73 10.84
CA LEU A 56 -8.85 -20.71 11.62
C LEU A 56 -10.03 -21.26 12.48
N ARG A 57 -10.31 -22.57 12.41
CA ARG A 57 -11.38 -23.16 13.23
C ARG A 57 -11.08 -23.03 14.71
N GLY A 58 -12.09 -22.64 15.49
CA GLY A 58 -11.93 -22.38 16.92
C GLY A 58 -11.08 -21.13 17.26
N GLN A 59 -10.62 -20.40 16.27
CA GLN A 59 -9.91 -19.13 16.47
C GLN A 59 -10.90 -17.96 16.51
N SER A 60 -10.66 -17.00 17.39
CA SER A 60 -11.40 -15.74 17.45
C SER A 60 -10.41 -14.58 17.53
N PHE A 61 -10.71 -13.49 16.83
CA PHE A 61 -9.89 -12.29 16.81
C PHE A 61 -10.75 -11.06 17.09
N ASP A 62 -10.26 -10.13 17.89
CA ASP A 62 -10.91 -8.84 18.11
C ASP A 62 -10.82 -7.96 16.85
N ILE A 63 -9.72 -8.09 16.10
CA ILE A 63 -9.45 -7.31 14.89
C ILE A 63 -8.93 -8.24 13.79
N VAL A 64 -9.44 -8.05 12.58
CA VAL A 64 -8.88 -8.64 11.36
C VAL A 64 -8.45 -7.52 10.41
N ILE A 65 -7.16 -7.50 10.03
CA ILE A 65 -6.63 -6.62 8.97
C ILE A 65 -6.37 -7.50 7.75
N ASP A 66 -7.20 -7.32 6.73
CA ASP A 66 -7.12 -8.11 5.51
C ASP A 66 -6.47 -7.33 4.37
N THR A 67 -5.37 -7.86 3.85
CA THR A 67 -4.63 -7.32 2.72
C THR A 67 -4.89 -8.09 1.42
N GLY A 68 -6.03 -8.80 1.33
CA GLY A 68 -6.43 -9.58 0.17
C GLY A 68 -6.45 -8.79 -1.14
N TYR A 69 -6.25 -9.50 -2.24
CA TYR A 69 -6.16 -8.91 -3.57
C TYR A 69 -7.49 -8.94 -4.32
N ALA A 70 -8.25 -10.03 -4.19
CA ALA A 70 -9.45 -10.30 -4.97
C ALA A 70 -10.59 -10.83 -4.09
N GLU A 71 -11.80 -10.91 -4.65
CA GLU A 71 -12.99 -11.45 -3.99
C GLU A 71 -12.71 -12.83 -3.37
N LYS A 72 -12.06 -13.73 -4.12
CA LYS A 72 -11.74 -15.08 -3.63
C LYS A 72 -10.93 -15.06 -2.34
N ASP A 73 -10.05 -14.08 -2.17
CA ASP A 73 -9.21 -13.96 -0.98
C ASP A 73 -10.06 -13.64 0.25
N VAL A 74 -11.00 -12.73 0.12
CA VAL A 74 -11.94 -12.37 1.19
C VAL A 74 -12.88 -13.52 1.48
N ARG A 75 -13.42 -14.16 0.43
CA ARG A 75 -14.31 -15.33 0.54
C ARG A 75 -13.64 -16.45 1.30
N ASN A 76 -12.43 -16.85 0.90
CA ASN A 76 -11.68 -17.93 1.54
C ASN A 76 -11.39 -17.62 3.01
N LEU A 77 -11.06 -16.36 3.32
CA LEU A 77 -10.80 -15.96 4.70
C LEU A 77 -12.07 -16.04 5.56
N LEU A 78 -13.19 -15.48 5.09
CA LEU A 78 -14.45 -15.49 5.84
C LEU A 78 -15.01 -16.89 6.04
N THR A 79 -14.90 -17.76 5.02
CA THR A 79 -15.40 -19.15 5.09
C THR A 79 -14.50 -20.08 5.92
N ALA A 80 -13.26 -19.67 6.21
CA ALA A 80 -12.35 -20.46 7.04
C ALA A 80 -12.67 -20.37 8.54
N PHE A 81 -13.45 -19.39 8.95
CA PHE A 81 -14.00 -19.33 10.31
C PHE A 81 -15.21 -20.25 10.45
N ASP A 82 -15.50 -20.77 11.65
CA ASP A 82 -16.62 -21.69 11.92
C ASP A 82 -18.00 -21.07 11.63
N SER A 83 -18.11 -19.76 11.73
CA SER A 83 -19.25 -18.99 11.22
C SER A 83 -18.79 -17.57 10.84
N PRO A 84 -19.49 -16.88 9.93
CA PRO A 84 -19.23 -15.46 9.64
C PRO A 84 -19.35 -14.57 10.88
N GLU A 85 -20.19 -14.97 11.85
CA GLU A 85 -20.35 -14.31 13.16
C GLU A 85 -19.17 -14.59 14.08
N LEU A 86 -18.54 -15.78 13.95
CA LEU A 86 -17.32 -16.21 14.68
C LEU A 86 -16.02 -15.70 14.05
N CYS A 87 -16.10 -15.06 12.89
CA CYS A 87 -15.07 -14.08 12.56
C CYS A 87 -14.98 -13.02 13.66
N GLY A 88 -15.61 -13.28 14.83
CA GLY A 88 -15.60 -12.64 16.16
C GLY A 88 -14.95 -11.26 16.25
N SER A 89 -14.47 -10.77 15.09
CA SER A 89 -13.79 -9.50 15.02
C SER A 89 -14.82 -8.42 15.25
N GLN A 90 -14.66 -7.72 16.34
CA GLN A 90 -15.38 -6.48 16.56
C GLN A 90 -15.09 -5.50 15.43
N LYS A 91 -13.94 -5.64 14.74
CA LYS A 91 -13.54 -4.80 13.60
C LYS A 91 -12.83 -5.61 12.52
N TYR A 92 -13.38 -5.59 11.32
CA TYR A 92 -12.74 -6.09 10.10
C TYR A 92 -12.32 -4.91 9.24
N ILE A 93 -11.04 -4.83 8.89
CA ILE A 93 -10.43 -3.72 8.16
C ILE A 93 -9.80 -4.28 6.88
N PHE A 94 -10.34 -3.90 5.74
CA PHE A 94 -9.84 -4.32 4.43
C PHE A 94 -8.97 -3.22 3.81
N ILE A 95 -7.75 -3.57 3.42
CA ILE A 95 -6.88 -2.67 2.69
C ILE A 95 -7.18 -2.79 1.19
N SER A 96 -7.98 -1.85 0.72
CA SER A 96 -8.34 -1.69 -0.69
C SER A 96 -7.31 -0.82 -1.44
N SER A 97 -7.77 0.00 -2.37
CA SER A 97 -6.91 0.88 -3.20
C SER A 97 -7.71 2.00 -3.84
N SER A 98 -7.06 3.12 -4.15
CA SER A 98 -7.57 4.16 -5.06
C SER A 98 -7.89 3.65 -6.47
N ALA A 99 -7.37 2.50 -6.86
CA ALA A 99 -7.59 1.87 -8.16
C ALA A 99 -9.05 1.48 -8.42
N VAL A 100 -9.91 1.54 -7.40
CA VAL A 100 -11.36 1.27 -7.52
C VAL A 100 -12.13 2.41 -8.21
N TYR A 101 -11.53 3.59 -8.35
CA TYR A 101 -12.17 4.73 -8.99
C TYR A 101 -11.87 4.78 -10.48
N PRO A 102 -12.91 4.89 -11.35
CA PRO A 102 -12.70 5.14 -12.78
C PRO A 102 -11.93 6.43 -13.04
N GLU A 103 -11.03 6.41 -14.02
CA GLU A 103 -10.25 7.58 -14.42
C GLU A 103 -11.10 8.73 -15.00
N THR A 104 -12.33 8.45 -15.35
CA THR A 104 -13.27 9.42 -15.95
C THR A 104 -14.03 10.26 -14.93
N LEU A 105 -13.92 9.92 -13.64
CA LEU A 105 -14.62 10.66 -12.59
C LEU A 105 -13.96 12.03 -12.31
N PRO A 106 -14.74 13.02 -11.89
CA PRO A 106 -14.18 14.28 -11.41
C PRO A 106 -13.32 14.07 -10.16
N GLN A 107 -12.22 14.79 -10.06
CA GLN A 107 -11.28 14.73 -8.94
C GLN A 107 -11.41 15.96 -8.05
N PRO A 108 -11.08 15.87 -6.75
CA PRO A 108 -10.58 14.67 -6.07
C PRO A 108 -11.67 13.60 -5.89
N PHE A 109 -11.27 12.32 -5.94
CA PHE A 109 -12.21 11.21 -5.76
C PHE A 109 -12.70 11.15 -4.31
N LYS A 110 -14.00 11.22 -4.10
CA LYS A 110 -14.65 11.07 -2.79
C LYS A 110 -15.01 9.62 -2.53
N GLU A 111 -15.13 9.23 -1.26
CA GLU A 111 -15.54 7.88 -0.86
C GLU A 111 -16.92 7.49 -1.39
N SER A 112 -17.81 8.48 -1.54
CA SER A 112 -19.16 8.32 -2.11
C SER A 112 -19.17 8.15 -3.64
N ALA A 113 -18.05 8.37 -4.33
CA ALA A 113 -17.96 8.23 -5.76
C ALA A 113 -18.13 6.76 -6.16
N LYS A 114 -18.89 6.53 -7.26
CA LYS A 114 -19.15 5.19 -7.76
C LYS A 114 -17.86 4.51 -8.18
N THR A 115 -17.61 3.32 -7.63
CA THR A 115 -16.50 2.46 -8.06
C THR A 115 -16.75 1.90 -9.46
N GLY A 116 -15.70 1.61 -10.19
CA GLY A 116 -15.80 1.06 -11.53
C GLY A 116 -14.43 0.81 -12.16
N ARG A 117 -14.43 0.12 -13.31
CA ARG A 117 -13.19 -0.22 -14.01
C ARG A 117 -12.39 1.03 -14.38
N ASN A 118 -11.12 1.01 -14.03
CA ASN A 118 -10.12 2.01 -14.42
C ASN A 118 -9.20 1.38 -15.46
N LYS A 119 -9.00 2.05 -16.60
CA LYS A 119 -8.19 1.52 -17.73
C LYS A 119 -6.71 1.39 -17.37
N ILE A 120 -6.21 2.26 -16.50
CA ILE A 120 -4.79 2.28 -16.09
C ILE A 120 -4.49 1.11 -15.14
N TRP A 121 -5.39 0.82 -14.21
CA TRP A 121 -5.22 -0.22 -13.20
C TRP A 121 -5.72 -1.59 -13.64
N GLY A 122 -6.58 -1.64 -14.68
CA GLY A 122 -7.10 -2.88 -15.25
C GLY A 122 -7.75 -3.79 -14.21
N ASP A 123 -7.37 -5.06 -14.25
CA ASP A 123 -7.94 -6.09 -13.37
C ASP A 123 -7.59 -5.89 -11.88
N TYR A 124 -6.50 -5.16 -11.58
CA TYR A 124 -6.18 -4.83 -10.19
C TYR A 124 -7.32 -4.05 -9.52
N GLY A 125 -7.79 -2.98 -10.16
CA GLY A 125 -8.91 -2.19 -9.65
C GLY A 125 -10.21 -3.00 -9.58
N THR A 126 -10.52 -3.76 -10.63
CA THR A 126 -11.73 -4.60 -10.70
C THR A 126 -11.75 -5.66 -9.59
N ASN A 127 -10.62 -6.33 -9.35
CA ASN A 127 -10.50 -7.33 -8.27
C ASN A 127 -10.73 -6.71 -6.90
N LYS A 128 -10.21 -5.49 -6.66
CA LYS A 128 -10.45 -4.78 -5.40
C LYS A 128 -11.92 -4.39 -5.23
N ILE A 129 -12.60 -3.94 -6.29
CA ILE A 129 -14.03 -3.64 -6.27
C ILE A 129 -14.83 -4.87 -5.87
N GLN A 130 -14.61 -6.00 -6.53
CA GLN A 130 -15.31 -7.25 -6.23
C GLN A 130 -15.05 -7.72 -4.79
N ALA A 131 -13.83 -7.54 -4.29
CA ALA A 131 -13.49 -7.84 -2.90
C ALA A 131 -14.25 -6.95 -1.91
N GLU A 132 -14.33 -5.64 -2.15
CA GLU A 132 -15.12 -4.70 -1.34
C GLU A 132 -16.60 -5.06 -1.33
N GLU A 133 -17.19 -5.28 -2.51
CA GLU A 133 -18.61 -5.62 -2.68
C GLU A 133 -18.95 -6.94 -1.97
N TYR A 134 -18.13 -7.96 -2.15
CA TYR A 134 -18.32 -9.23 -1.45
C TYR A 134 -18.22 -9.07 0.06
N LEU A 135 -17.16 -8.39 0.56
CA LEU A 135 -16.99 -8.17 2.00
C LEU A 135 -18.20 -7.46 2.61
N LEU A 136 -18.65 -6.35 1.99
CA LEU A 136 -19.78 -5.58 2.50
C LEU A 136 -21.11 -6.34 2.41
N SER A 137 -21.26 -7.28 1.47
CA SER A 137 -22.43 -8.16 1.39
C SER A 137 -22.49 -9.16 2.56
N GLN A 138 -21.34 -9.58 3.08
CA GLN A 138 -21.22 -10.55 4.18
C GLN A 138 -21.13 -9.87 5.54
N LYS A 139 -20.41 -8.73 5.63
CA LYS A 139 -20.11 -8.02 6.87
C LYS A 139 -20.17 -6.51 6.63
N LYS A 140 -21.37 -5.93 6.74
CA LYS A 140 -21.69 -4.53 6.42
C LYS A 140 -20.92 -3.51 7.28
N ASP A 141 -20.54 -3.89 8.48
CA ASP A 141 -19.81 -3.07 9.45
C ASP A 141 -18.27 -3.10 9.27
N SER A 142 -17.80 -3.69 8.16
CA SER A 142 -16.38 -3.71 7.82
C SER A 142 -15.88 -2.33 7.40
N TYR A 143 -14.63 -2.03 7.77
CA TYR A 143 -13.94 -0.83 7.31
C TYR A 143 -13.16 -1.11 6.03
N ILE A 144 -13.24 -0.21 5.07
CA ILE A 144 -12.50 -0.25 3.80
C ILE A 144 -11.59 0.96 3.71
N ILE A 145 -10.29 0.73 3.62
CA ILE A 145 -9.31 1.82 3.46
C ILE A 145 -8.80 1.80 2.02
N ARG A 146 -8.89 2.94 1.34
CA ARG A 146 -8.47 3.12 -0.05
C ARG A 146 -7.23 4.02 -0.14
N PRO A 147 -6.02 3.47 -0.05
CA PRO A 147 -4.79 4.24 -0.17
C PRO A 147 -4.42 4.54 -1.63
N PRO A 148 -3.67 5.65 -1.87
CA PRO A 148 -2.97 5.91 -3.11
C PRO A 148 -1.63 5.14 -3.14
N TYR A 149 -0.54 5.75 -3.65
CA TYR A 149 0.79 5.15 -3.57
C TYR A 149 1.31 5.13 -2.12
N LEU A 150 1.29 3.95 -1.48
CA LEU A 150 1.95 3.76 -0.19
C LEU A 150 3.46 3.75 -0.37
N TYR A 151 4.19 4.40 0.56
CA TYR A 151 5.64 4.41 0.61
C TYR A 151 6.13 4.30 2.06
N GLY A 152 7.40 4.00 2.23
CA GLY A 152 8.00 3.89 3.57
C GLY A 152 8.93 2.68 3.70
N PRO A 153 9.49 2.46 4.90
CA PRO A 153 10.29 1.27 5.19
C PRO A 153 9.55 -0.03 4.82
N MET A 154 10.31 -1.06 4.47
CA MET A 154 9.82 -2.37 4.01
C MET A 154 9.13 -2.37 2.64
N ASN A 155 9.06 -1.23 1.92
CA ASN A 155 8.53 -1.22 0.57
C ASN A 155 9.44 -2.00 -0.39
N ASN A 156 8.97 -3.18 -0.78
CA ASN A 156 9.68 -4.03 -1.72
C ASN A 156 9.37 -3.71 -3.19
N VAL A 157 8.48 -2.76 -3.47
CA VAL A 157 8.18 -2.32 -4.84
C VAL A 157 9.30 -1.38 -5.31
N TYR A 158 9.79 -1.62 -6.52
CA TYR A 158 10.88 -0.84 -7.11
C TYR A 158 10.41 0.55 -7.56
N ARG A 159 10.09 1.41 -6.58
CA ARG A 159 9.68 2.80 -6.73
C ARG A 159 10.77 3.73 -6.18
N GLU A 160 10.67 4.15 -4.91
CA GLU A 160 11.74 4.92 -4.26
C GLU A 160 13.08 4.19 -4.27
N ALA A 161 13.07 2.88 -4.14
CA ALA A 161 14.27 2.05 -4.23
C ALA A 161 14.99 2.17 -5.58
N PHE A 162 14.26 2.34 -6.69
CA PHE A 162 14.86 2.63 -8.00
C PHE A 162 15.59 3.96 -8.02
N VAL A 163 14.96 5.00 -7.46
CA VAL A 163 15.57 6.34 -7.42
C VAL A 163 16.77 6.35 -6.49
N PHE A 164 16.67 5.69 -5.33
CA PHE A 164 17.80 5.52 -4.41
C PHE A 164 18.96 4.77 -5.05
N GLU A 165 18.68 3.72 -5.85
CA GLU A 165 19.73 3.01 -6.58
C GLU A 165 20.41 3.91 -7.62
N CYS A 166 19.64 4.71 -8.35
CA CYS A 166 20.18 5.70 -9.28
C CYS A 166 21.06 6.74 -8.55
N ALA A 167 20.59 7.24 -7.42
CA ALA A 167 21.32 8.21 -6.60
C ALA A 167 22.65 7.64 -6.05
N GLN A 168 22.62 6.44 -5.46
CA GLN A 168 23.83 5.77 -4.94
C GLN A 168 24.89 5.50 -6.03
N LYS A 169 24.43 5.26 -7.26
CA LYS A 169 25.33 5.02 -8.41
C LYS A 169 25.70 6.29 -9.18
N ALA A 170 25.33 7.46 -8.66
CA ALA A 170 25.52 8.78 -9.30
C ALA A 170 25.06 8.80 -10.77
N ARG A 171 23.95 8.12 -11.09
CA ARG A 171 23.43 8.02 -12.44
C ARG A 171 22.62 9.27 -12.81
N THR A 172 22.72 9.70 -14.06
CA THR A 172 21.73 10.61 -14.63
C THR A 172 20.35 10.01 -14.53
N PHE A 173 19.38 10.75 -14.01
CA PHE A 173 18.01 10.32 -13.89
C PHE A 173 17.22 10.69 -15.16
N TYR A 174 16.58 9.71 -15.77
CA TYR A 174 15.77 9.89 -16.97
C TYR A 174 14.32 10.15 -16.57
N MET A 175 13.93 11.43 -16.66
CA MET A 175 12.63 11.93 -16.22
C MET A 175 11.61 11.88 -17.36
N PRO A 176 10.42 11.29 -17.15
CA PRO A 176 9.36 11.37 -18.14
C PRO A 176 8.92 12.83 -18.38
N LYS A 177 8.87 13.24 -19.63
CA LYS A 177 8.46 14.59 -20.03
C LYS A 177 9.24 15.65 -19.21
N ASP A 178 8.54 16.61 -18.62
CA ASP A 178 9.09 17.67 -17.75
C ASP A 178 9.09 17.31 -16.26
N GLY A 179 8.57 16.13 -15.89
CA GLY A 179 8.42 15.69 -14.51
C GLY A 179 7.28 16.35 -13.73
N SER A 180 6.39 17.06 -14.40
CA SER A 180 5.24 17.76 -13.75
C SER A 180 4.15 16.83 -13.24
N LEU A 181 4.12 15.55 -13.68
CA LEU A 181 3.15 14.54 -13.26
C LEU A 181 2.92 14.55 -11.73
N LYS A 182 1.68 14.79 -11.31
CA LYS A 182 1.30 14.85 -9.89
C LYS A 182 0.98 13.46 -9.35
N LEU A 183 1.61 13.12 -8.22
CA LEU A 183 1.50 11.84 -7.54
C LEU A 183 1.03 12.06 -6.10
N GLN A 184 0.02 11.32 -5.67
CA GLN A 184 -0.42 11.31 -4.28
C GLN A 184 0.21 10.13 -3.55
N PHE A 185 0.84 10.40 -2.42
CA PHE A 185 1.49 9.41 -1.58
C PHE A 185 0.81 9.29 -0.22
N PHE A 186 1.04 8.17 0.47
CA PHE A 186 0.70 8.04 1.87
C PHE A 186 1.75 7.21 2.59
N TYR A 187 2.23 7.70 3.72
CA TYR A 187 3.28 7.04 4.48
C TYR A 187 2.73 5.81 5.23
N ILE A 188 3.49 4.72 5.21
CA ILE A 188 3.01 3.44 5.75
C ILE A 188 2.67 3.49 7.25
N GLU A 189 3.42 4.25 8.05
CA GLU A 189 3.12 4.39 9.49
C GLU A 189 1.84 5.21 9.72
N ASP A 190 1.55 6.17 8.84
CA ASP A 190 0.30 6.95 8.92
C ASP A 190 -0.92 6.07 8.61
N LEU A 191 -0.78 5.09 7.72
CA LEU A 191 -1.81 4.06 7.53
C LEU A 191 -2.04 3.27 8.83
N CYS A 192 -0.97 2.91 9.54
CA CYS A 192 -1.09 2.23 10.84
C CYS A 192 -1.82 3.10 11.87
N LYS A 193 -1.52 4.40 11.94
CA LYS A 193 -2.17 5.34 12.86
C LYS A 193 -3.66 5.55 12.55
N VAL A 194 -4.04 5.59 11.26
CA VAL A 194 -5.46 5.62 10.86
C VAL A 194 -6.17 4.36 11.32
N ILE A 195 -5.57 3.19 11.10
CA ILE A 195 -6.12 1.90 11.55
C ILE A 195 -6.23 1.87 13.07
N GLU A 196 -5.22 2.34 13.79
CA GLU A 196 -5.25 2.44 15.26
C GLU A 196 -6.43 3.30 15.74
N THR A 197 -6.63 4.46 15.13
CA THR A 197 -7.79 5.32 15.43
C THR A 197 -9.12 4.61 15.16
N ILE A 198 -9.23 3.86 14.06
CA ILE A 198 -10.42 3.04 13.77
C ILE A 198 -10.63 1.96 14.85
N ILE A 199 -9.55 1.34 15.34
CA ILE A 199 -9.63 0.30 16.39
C ILE A 199 -10.08 0.89 17.73
N GLU A 200 -9.60 2.08 18.07
CA GLU A 200 -9.85 2.72 19.36
C GLU A 200 -11.19 3.45 19.41
N LYS A 201 -11.64 4.02 18.28
CA LYS A 201 -12.84 4.85 18.21
C LYS A 201 -13.96 4.16 17.46
N ASN A 202 -15.18 4.59 17.72
CA ASN A 202 -16.35 4.18 16.94
C ASN A 202 -16.51 5.12 15.73
N VAL A 203 -15.72 4.86 14.67
CA VAL A 203 -15.73 5.64 13.44
C VAL A 203 -16.98 5.29 12.63
N GLN A 204 -17.79 6.29 12.29
CA GLN A 204 -19.08 6.08 11.61
C GLN A 204 -18.90 5.84 10.10
N ASN A 205 -17.86 6.43 9.51
CA ASN A 205 -17.56 6.25 8.10
C ASN A 205 -16.76 4.96 7.90
N HIS A 206 -17.34 4.01 7.21
CA HIS A 206 -16.75 2.68 7.02
C HIS A 206 -15.88 2.58 5.75
N ILE A 207 -16.00 3.53 4.81
CA ILE A 207 -15.13 3.64 3.63
C ILE A 207 -14.32 4.93 3.80
N ILE A 208 -13.00 4.82 3.72
CA ILE A 208 -12.08 5.91 4.03
C ILE A 208 -10.97 5.96 2.98
N ASN A 209 -10.91 7.06 2.24
CA ASN A 209 -9.74 7.39 1.45
C ASN A 209 -8.63 7.88 2.38
N VAL A 210 -7.40 7.48 2.10
CA VAL A 210 -6.23 7.96 2.82
C VAL A 210 -5.18 8.47 1.83
N GLY A 211 -4.40 9.47 2.25
CA GLY A 211 -3.37 10.07 1.41
C GLY A 211 -2.83 11.37 2.02
N ASN A 212 -1.70 11.83 1.50
CA ASN A 212 -1.28 13.20 1.79
C ASN A 212 -2.26 14.17 1.10
N GLU A 213 -2.55 15.28 1.76
CA GLU A 213 -3.45 16.30 1.20
C GLU A 213 -2.90 16.88 -0.11
N GLU A 214 -1.59 17.13 -0.14
CA GLU A 214 -0.90 17.66 -1.29
C GLU A 214 -0.29 16.56 -2.15
N CYS A 215 -0.47 16.69 -3.46
CA CYS A 215 0.24 15.87 -4.43
C CYS A 215 1.64 16.44 -4.67
N THR A 216 2.60 15.56 -4.89
CA THR A 216 3.99 15.90 -5.21
C THR A 216 4.24 15.68 -6.70
N SER A 217 4.97 16.58 -7.37
CA SER A 217 5.40 16.31 -8.76
C SER A 217 6.41 15.16 -8.80
N ALA A 218 6.43 14.42 -9.91
CA ALA A 218 7.43 13.36 -10.12
C ALA A 218 8.85 13.92 -9.98
N LEU A 219 9.08 15.14 -10.47
CA LEU A 219 10.35 15.84 -10.36
C LEU A 219 10.72 16.12 -8.89
N ASP A 220 9.80 16.68 -8.10
CA ASP A 220 10.08 17.01 -6.69
C ASP A 220 10.26 15.75 -5.86
N TRP A 221 9.50 14.69 -6.16
CA TRP A 221 9.69 13.39 -5.51
C TRP A 221 11.07 12.80 -5.79
N VAL A 222 11.55 12.86 -7.05
CA VAL A 222 12.91 12.40 -7.41
C VAL A 222 13.97 13.27 -6.76
N LYS A 223 13.81 14.61 -6.79
CA LYS A 223 14.72 15.54 -6.09
C LYS A 223 14.85 15.18 -4.61
N THR A 224 13.72 14.98 -3.93
CA THR A 224 13.71 14.60 -2.51
C THR A 224 14.41 13.27 -2.27
N CYS A 225 14.24 12.28 -3.15
CA CYS A 225 14.95 11.00 -3.02
C CYS A 225 16.48 11.18 -3.16
N TYR A 226 16.95 12.00 -4.09
CA TYR A 226 18.39 12.28 -4.25
C TYR A 226 18.95 13.08 -3.08
N GLU A 227 18.21 14.08 -2.59
CA GLU A 227 18.58 14.87 -1.41
C GLU A 227 18.74 13.99 -0.17
N VAL A 228 17.78 13.11 0.08
CA VAL A 228 17.82 12.12 1.17
C VAL A 228 19.01 11.17 1.03
N ALA A 229 19.36 10.78 -0.20
CA ALA A 229 20.51 9.94 -0.47
C ALA A 229 21.86 10.69 -0.37
N GLY A 230 21.85 12.02 -0.23
CA GLY A 230 23.05 12.85 -0.19
C GLY A 230 23.81 12.89 -1.53
N SER A 231 23.10 12.70 -2.66
CA SER A 231 23.70 12.60 -3.98
C SER A 231 23.29 13.77 -4.88
N PRO A 232 24.19 14.30 -5.72
CA PRO A 232 23.83 15.32 -6.69
C PRO A 232 22.89 14.74 -7.76
N LEU A 233 21.86 15.48 -8.13
CA LEU A 233 20.90 15.08 -9.15
C LEU A 233 21.27 15.67 -10.50
N SER A 234 21.48 14.80 -11.49
CA SER A 234 21.52 15.14 -12.93
C SER A 234 20.29 14.56 -13.60
N ILE A 235 19.55 15.37 -14.36
CA ILE A 235 18.32 14.96 -15.05
C ILE A 235 18.50 15.10 -16.56
N LYS A 236 17.95 14.10 -17.26
CA LYS A 236 17.70 14.14 -18.70
C LYS A 236 16.23 13.82 -18.96
N ASN A 237 15.51 14.71 -19.61
CA ASN A 237 14.11 14.50 -19.93
C ASN A 237 13.98 13.50 -21.09
N VAL A 238 12.93 12.67 -21.02
CA VAL A 238 12.62 11.65 -22.05
C VAL A 238 11.29 12.01 -22.68
N ASP A 239 11.34 12.33 -23.98
CA ASP A 239 10.16 12.70 -24.75
C ASP A 239 9.26 11.52 -25.12
N GLY A 240 7.98 11.80 -25.23
CA GLY A 240 6.77 11.01 -25.22
C GLY A 240 6.57 9.77 -26.08
N ASN A 241 7.54 9.30 -26.87
CA ASN A 241 7.35 8.09 -27.70
C ASN A 241 7.74 6.78 -26.99
N ILE A 242 8.37 6.88 -25.82
CA ILE A 242 8.80 5.73 -25.04
C ILE A 242 7.81 5.51 -23.89
N GLY A 243 7.22 4.31 -23.82
CA GLY A 243 6.30 3.96 -22.76
C GLY A 243 6.92 4.17 -21.37
N GLN A 244 6.39 5.11 -20.59
CA GLN A 244 6.94 5.55 -19.30
C GLN A 244 7.23 4.39 -18.36
N ARG A 245 6.37 3.37 -18.35
CA ARG A 245 6.51 2.19 -17.46
C ARG A 245 7.70 1.29 -17.79
N ASN A 246 8.40 1.51 -18.89
CA ASN A 246 9.61 0.77 -19.22
C ASN A 246 10.85 1.27 -18.45
N TYR A 247 10.83 2.53 -17.98
CA TYR A 247 11.98 3.18 -17.35
C TYR A 247 11.64 4.00 -16.10
N PHE A 248 10.34 4.14 -15.75
CA PHE A 248 9.89 4.94 -14.63
C PHE A 248 8.83 4.19 -13.79
N PRO A 249 8.83 4.31 -12.45
CA PRO A 249 8.02 3.46 -11.60
C PRO A 249 6.52 3.77 -11.55
N PHE A 250 6.07 4.90 -12.07
CA PHE A 250 4.66 5.29 -12.06
C PHE A 250 4.04 5.28 -13.45
N TYR A 251 2.71 5.19 -13.51
CA TYR A 251 1.95 5.38 -14.74
C TYR A 251 1.87 6.86 -15.10
N ASP A 252 1.69 7.16 -16.38
CA ASP A 252 1.37 8.51 -16.88
C ASP A 252 -0.12 8.79 -16.60
N TYR A 253 -0.44 8.95 -15.33
CA TYR A 253 -1.81 9.10 -14.85
C TYR A 253 -1.84 9.85 -13.53
N GLU A 254 -2.49 11.02 -13.55
CA GLU A 254 -2.71 11.84 -12.36
C GLU A 254 -4.06 11.54 -11.74
N TYR A 255 -4.07 11.39 -10.42
CA TYR A 255 -5.29 11.33 -9.64
C TYR A 255 -5.06 11.82 -8.22
N LYS A 256 -6.13 12.30 -7.61
CA LYS A 256 -6.14 12.75 -6.23
C LYS A 256 -7.37 12.19 -5.51
N LEU A 257 -7.16 11.67 -4.32
CA LEU A 257 -8.24 11.30 -3.40
C LEU A 257 -8.61 12.50 -2.52
N ASP A 258 -9.89 12.67 -2.26
CA ASP A 258 -10.37 13.49 -1.16
C ASP A 258 -10.04 12.77 0.15
N VAL A 259 -9.35 13.46 1.04
CA VAL A 259 -8.90 12.90 2.33
C VAL A 259 -9.53 13.61 3.52
N THR A 260 -10.68 14.25 3.31
CA THR A 260 -11.38 15.02 4.35
C THR A 260 -11.73 14.12 5.55
N LEU A 261 -12.26 12.91 5.32
CA LEU A 261 -12.58 11.98 6.40
C LEU A 261 -11.33 11.49 7.13
N GLN A 262 -10.23 11.24 6.41
CA GLN A 262 -8.98 10.86 7.05
C GLN A 262 -8.46 11.91 8.01
N LYS A 263 -8.60 13.22 7.71
CA LYS A 263 -8.12 14.30 8.58
C LYS A 263 -8.79 14.29 9.96
N GLU A 264 -10.02 13.80 10.07
CA GLU A 264 -10.70 13.63 11.36
C GLU A 264 -10.04 12.52 12.20
N LEU A 265 -9.42 11.52 11.55
CA LEU A 265 -8.76 10.39 12.19
C LEU A 265 -7.26 10.64 12.42
N LEU A 266 -6.62 11.30 11.49
CA LEU A 266 -5.19 11.65 11.49
C LEU A 266 -5.01 13.06 10.91
N PRO A 267 -5.06 14.11 11.75
CA PRO A 267 -5.00 15.50 11.29
C PRO A 267 -3.69 15.89 10.62
N LYS A 268 -2.58 15.23 10.99
CA LYS A 268 -1.24 15.53 10.45
C LYS A 268 -0.59 14.25 9.94
N THR A 269 -0.19 14.26 8.67
CA THR A 269 0.55 13.18 8.03
C THR A 269 2.06 13.43 8.04
N GLN A 270 2.83 12.36 7.86
CA GLN A 270 4.28 12.40 7.76
C GLN A 270 4.71 13.24 6.54
N GLY A 271 5.63 14.16 6.75
CA GLY A 271 6.27 14.91 5.65
C GLY A 271 7.05 13.99 4.71
N LEU A 272 7.02 14.32 3.40
CA LEU A 272 7.63 13.49 2.37
C LEU A 272 9.13 13.28 2.59
N MET A 273 9.87 14.34 2.89
CA MET A 273 11.31 14.31 3.15
C MET A 273 11.67 13.32 4.28
N GLU A 274 11.00 13.45 5.41
CA GLU A 274 11.25 12.59 6.58
C GLU A 274 10.85 11.14 6.31
N GLY A 275 9.72 10.92 5.63
CA GLY A 275 9.26 9.59 5.25
C GLY A 275 10.20 8.90 4.27
N LEU A 276 10.72 9.63 3.27
CA LEU A 276 11.73 9.12 2.34
C LEU A 276 13.08 8.89 3.01
N ALA A 277 13.48 9.71 3.99
CA ALA A 277 14.70 9.48 4.77
C ALA A 277 14.62 8.13 5.52
N LYS A 278 13.51 7.84 6.19
CA LYS A 278 13.28 6.54 6.85
C LYS A 278 13.25 5.39 5.83
N SER A 279 12.68 5.62 4.64
CA SER A 279 12.67 4.63 3.55
C SER A 279 14.08 4.33 3.06
N TYR A 280 14.92 5.35 2.92
CA TYR A 280 16.30 5.21 2.47
C TYR A 280 17.16 4.48 3.50
N GLU A 281 17.03 4.78 4.81
CA GLU A 281 17.71 4.06 5.88
C GLU A 281 17.37 2.56 5.87
N TRP A 282 16.10 2.22 5.63
CA TRP A 282 15.71 0.84 5.46
C TRP A 282 16.31 0.23 4.18
N TYR A 283 16.21 0.94 3.05
CA TYR A 283 16.72 0.49 1.76
C TYR A 283 18.21 0.14 1.81
N LYS A 284 19.05 1.00 2.43
CA LYS A 284 20.49 0.75 2.56
C LYS A 284 20.82 -0.63 3.16
N LYS A 285 19.99 -1.09 4.07
CA LYS A 285 20.17 -2.37 4.80
C LYS A 285 19.47 -3.56 4.15
N ASN A 286 18.56 -3.31 3.21
CA ASN A 286 17.62 -4.33 2.71
C ASN A 286 17.46 -4.32 1.18
N GLN A 287 18.51 -3.99 0.43
CA GLN A 287 18.43 -3.87 -1.02
C GLN A 287 17.97 -5.16 -1.71
N ASP A 288 18.35 -6.33 -1.15
CA ASP A 288 17.98 -7.65 -1.68
C ASP A 288 16.50 -8.00 -1.45
N ALA A 289 15.82 -7.31 -0.54
CA ALA A 289 14.39 -7.48 -0.30
C ALA A 289 13.52 -6.80 -1.37
N VAL A 290 14.12 -5.92 -2.20
CA VAL A 290 13.39 -5.17 -3.22
C VAL A 290 13.22 -5.98 -4.49
N SER A 291 12.00 -6.06 -4.99
CA SER A 291 11.65 -6.72 -6.26
C SER A 291 12.03 -5.82 -7.44
N LYS A 292 13.30 -5.85 -7.85
CA LYS A 292 13.83 -5.00 -8.93
C LYS A 292 13.13 -5.26 -10.26
N LYS A 293 13.00 -4.18 -11.06
CA LYS A 293 12.55 -4.20 -12.45
C LYS A 293 13.70 -3.78 -13.36
N ASN A 294 13.59 -4.09 -14.63
CA ASN A 294 14.64 -3.85 -15.63
C ASN A 294 14.75 -2.37 -16.07
N PHE A 295 14.37 -1.41 -15.23
CA PHE A 295 14.39 0.02 -15.59
C PHE A 295 15.79 0.49 -16.00
N ILE A 296 16.81 0.18 -15.18
CA ILE A 296 18.19 0.59 -15.44
C ILE A 296 18.69 -0.04 -16.74
N ALA A 297 18.51 -1.34 -16.92
CA ALA A 297 18.93 -2.02 -18.14
C ALA A 297 18.22 -1.49 -19.40
N TYR A 298 16.93 -1.16 -19.28
CA TYR A 298 16.19 -0.54 -20.38
C TYR A 298 16.73 0.87 -20.72
N ILE A 299 16.98 1.68 -19.69
CA ILE A 299 17.57 3.02 -19.85
C ILE A 299 18.92 2.92 -20.58
N ASP A 300 19.81 2.04 -20.12
CA ASP A 300 21.16 1.89 -20.67
C ASP A 300 21.13 1.43 -22.14
N LYS A 301 20.17 0.56 -22.48
CA LYS A 301 20.06 0.01 -23.83
C LYS A 301 19.32 0.93 -24.81
N GLU A 302 18.22 1.57 -24.38
CA GLU A 302 17.27 2.21 -25.29
C GLU A 302 17.27 3.74 -25.22
N ILE A 303 17.69 4.34 -24.09
CA ILE A 303 17.53 5.79 -23.85
C ILE A 303 18.88 6.51 -23.73
N ALA A 304 19.86 5.90 -23.08
CA ALA A 304 21.13 6.54 -22.72
C ALA A 304 22.16 6.58 -23.87
N LYS A 305 21.78 6.21 -25.07
CA LYS A 305 22.65 6.22 -26.27
C LYS A 305 23.08 7.62 -26.66
#